data_3e262d8fdbcb096710e81c8e4237ed39
#
_entry.id   3e262d8fdbcb096710e81c8e4237ed39
#
_cell.length_a   1.000
_cell.length_b   1.000
_cell.length_c   1.000
_cell.angle_alpha   90.00
_cell.angle_beta   90.00
_cell.angle_gamma   90.00
#
_symmetry.space_group_name_H-M   'P 1'
#
loop_
_entity.id
_entity.type
_entity.pdbx_description
1 polymer ?
#
loop_
_entity_poly.entity_id
_entity_poly.type
_entity_poly.pdbx_seq_one_letter_code
_entity_poly.pdbx_strand_id
1 'polypeptide(L)'
;MSLYLKYIAEIENRKNDLGLAPLPIDGAELLSEIITQIKDLGNEYRADSLNFFIYNTLPGTTSAAGVKTAFLKEIILAESVVEEISPTFAFELLSHMKGGPSVHVLLDLALSDNAAVAKPAAEVLKTQ
;
A
#
# COMPACT_ATOMS: atom_id res chain seq x y z
N MET A 1 0.20 -0.17 23.76
CA MET A 1 0.76 -1.02 22.68
C MET A 1 0.24 -0.54 21.35
N SER A 2 1.11 -0.43 20.36
CA SER A 2 0.72 -0.01 19.02
C SER A 2 -0.12 -1.07 18.30
N LEU A 3 -0.87 -0.66 17.30
CA LEU A 3 -1.63 -1.59 16.46
C LEU A 3 -0.69 -2.56 15.74
N TYR A 4 0.48 -2.07 15.32
CA TYR A 4 1.48 -2.90 14.67
C TYR A 4 1.97 -4.02 15.58
N LEU A 5 2.30 -3.71 16.83
CA LEU A 5 2.77 -4.73 17.77
C LEU A 5 1.68 -5.74 18.10
N LYS A 6 0.43 -5.33 18.18
CA LYS A 6 -0.70 -6.25 18.34
C LYS A 6 -0.83 -7.17 17.13
N TYR A 7 -0.67 -6.62 15.92
CA TYR A 7 -0.74 -7.39 14.68
C TYR A 7 0.37 -8.46 14.65
N ILE A 8 1.59 -8.09 15.02
CA ILE A 8 2.71 -9.03 15.08
C ILE A 8 2.43 -10.15 16.09
N ALA A 9 1.88 -9.81 17.25
CA ALA A 9 1.52 -10.81 18.26
C ALA A 9 0.48 -11.80 17.73
N GLU A 10 -0.52 -11.31 16.97
CA GLU A 10 -1.53 -12.17 16.35
C GLU A 10 -0.92 -13.10 15.31
N ILE A 11 0.04 -12.61 14.52
CA ILE A 11 0.75 -13.43 13.53
C ILE A 11 1.45 -14.59 14.23
N GLU A 12 2.17 -14.33 15.33
CA GLU A 12 2.87 -15.35 16.07
C GLU A 12 1.90 -16.39 16.66
N ASN A 13 0.79 -15.94 17.23
CA ASN A 13 -0.23 -16.84 17.76
C ASN A 13 -0.84 -17.73 16.68
N ARG A 14 -1.19 -17.15 15.52
CA ARG A 14 -1.76 -17.92 14.42
C ARG A 14 -0.78 -18.94 13.86
N LYS A 15 0.48 -18.56 13.74
CA LYS A 15 1.53 -19.45 13.24
C LYS A 15 1.82 -20.59 14.22
N ASN A 16 1.98 -20.27 15.50
CA ASN A 16 2.37 -21.24 16.51
C ASN A 16 1.22 -22.15 16.94
N ASP A 17 0.02 -21.60 17.10
CA ASP A 17 -1.13 -22.34 17.62
C ASP A 17 -1.93 -23.04 16.52
N LEU A 18 -2.05 -22.42 15.35
CA LEU A 18 -2.93 -22.88 14.28
C LEU A 18 -2.21 -23.20 12.97
N GLY A 19 -0.93 -22.86 12.84
CA GLY A 19 -0.16 -23.07 11.62
C GLY A 19 -0.67 -22.25 10.44
N LEU A 20 -1.35 -21.13 10.68
CA LEU A 20 -1.98 -20.33 9.63
C LEU A 20 -1.10 -19.17 9.20
N ALA A 21 -1.28 -18.74 7.94
CA ALA A 21 -0.66 -17.55 7.41
C ALA A 21 -1.21 -16.28 8.09
N PRO A 22 -0.48 -15.14 8.06
CA PRO A 22 -0.98 -13.88 8.60
C PRO A 22 -2.29 -13.46 7.95
N LEU A 23 -3.19 -12.86 8.72
CA LEU A 23 -4.39 -12.25 8.17
C LEU A 23 -4.02 -11.03 7.34
N PRO A 24 -4.63 -10.83 6.15
CA PRO A 24 -4.41 -9.61 5.38
C PRO A 24 -4.85 -8.37 6.17
N ILE A 25 -4.11 -7.28 5.98
CA ILE A 25 -4.44 -6.00 6.61
C ILE A 25 -5.62 -5.39 5.87
N ASP A 26 -6.71 -5.10 6.60
CA ASP A 26 -7.93 -4.52 6.02
C ASP A 26 -8.29 -3.17 6.65
N GLY A 27 -7.62 -2.75 7.69
CA GLY A 27 -7.92 -1.53 8.44
C GLY A 27 -6.99 -0.36 8.12
N ALA A 28 -7.56 0.84 8.01
CA ALA A 28 -6.82 2.07 7.70
C ALA A 28 -5.83 2.44 8.81
N GLU A 29 -6.21 2.28 10.07
CA GLU A 29 -5.37 2.69 11.19
C GLU A 29 -4.07 1.90 11.27
N LEU A 30 -4.16 0.57 11.15
CA LEU A 30 -2.97 -0.28 11.15
C LEU A 30 -2.07 0.04 9.96
N LEU A 31 -2.65 0.18 8.77
CA LEU A 31 -1.85 0.48 7.59
C LEU A 31 -1.20 1.85 7.66
N SER A 32 -1.89 2.85 8.23
CA SER A 32 -1.30 4.18 8.44
C SER A 32 -0.09 4.12 9.37
N GLU A 33 -0.14 3.30 10.42
CA GLU A 33 1.00 3.08 11.31
C GLU A 33 2.15 2.41 10.57
N ILE A 34 1.85 1.41 9.73
CA ILE A 34 2.85 0.73 8.90
C ILE A 34 3.53 1.71 7.95
N ILE A 35 2.76 2.60 7.32
CA ILE A 35 3.31 3.62 6.42
C ILE A 35 4.22 4.59 7.18
N THR A 36 3.85 4.99 8.39
CA THR A 36 4.69 5.83 9.23
C THR A 36 6.05 5.15 9.48
N GLN A 37 6.05 3.85 9.74
CA GLN A 37 7.27 3.07 9.92
C GLN A 37 8.09 2.97 8.63
N ILE A 38 7.45 2.89 7.47
CA ILE A 38 8.14 2.89 6.18
C ILE A 38 8.84 4.24 5.94
N LYS A 39 8.20 5.34 6.31
CA LYS A 39 8.77 6.69 6.13
C LYS A 39 9.94 6.98 7.06
N ASP A 40 10.07 6.24 8.15
CA ASP A 40 11.16 6.40 9.11
C ASP A 40 12.31 5.45 8.76
N LEU A 41 13.34 5.98 8.10
CA LEU A 41 14.46 5.18 7.60
C LEU A 41 15.23 4.46 8.69
N GLY A 42 15.21 4.96 9.92
CA GLY A 42 15.87 4.32 11.05
C GLY A 42 14.99 3.34 11.84
N ASN A 43 13.75 3.12 11.41
CA ASN A 43 12.82 2.27 12.14
C ASN A 43 13.18 0.80 11.97
N GLU A 44 13.25 0.07 13.09
CA GLU A 44 13.60 -1.35 13.10
C GLU A 44 12.57 -2.25 12.40
N TYR A 45 11.30 -1.78 12.28
CA TYR A 45 10.24 -2.53 11.63
C TYR A 45 10.03 -2.13 10.17
N ARG A 46 10.90 -1.30 9.62
CA ARG A 46 10.72 -0.75 8.28
C ARG A 46 10.67 -1.83 7.19
N ALA A 47 11.58 -2.80 7.24
CA ALA A 47 11.64 -3.87 6.25
C ALA A 47 10.39 -4.73 6.28
N ASP A 48 9.93 -5.12 7.47
CA ASP A 48 8.70 -5.90 7.63
C ASP A 48 7.49 -5.08 7.22
N SER A 49 7.47 -3.78 7.54
CA SER A 49 6.38 -2.87 7.15
C SER A 49 6.24 -2.78 5.63
N LEU A 50 7.34 -2.69 4.90
CA LEU A 50 7.33 -2.71 3.44
C LEU A 50 6.72 -4.00 2.91
N ASN A 51 7.10 -5.12 3.49
CA ASN A 51 6.57 -6.44 3.10
C ASN A 51 5.07 -6.53 3.33
N PHE A 52 4.59 -6.11 4.49
CA PHE A 52 3.15 -6.12 4.80
C PHE A 52 2.39 -5.16 3.88
N PHE A 53 2.94 -3.99 3.60
CA PHE A 53 2.32 -3.01 2.73
C PHE A 53 2.14 -3.56 1.31
N ILE A 54 3.20 -4.16 0.76
CA ILE A 54 3.21 -4.64 -0.62
C ILE A 54 2.39 -5.92 -0.79
N TYR A 55 2.58 -6.89 0.10
CA TYR A 55 2.10 -8.24 -0.12
C TYR A 55 0.96 -8.69 0.79
N ASN A 56 0.70 -7.99 1.88
CA ASN A 56 -0.29 -8.45 2.86
C ASN A 56 -1.35 -7.41 3.23
N THR A 57 -1.64 -6.50 2.30
CA THR A 57 -2.72 -5.53 2.46
C THR A 57 -3.88 -5.94 1.55
N LEU A 58 -5.07 -6.08 2.14
CA LEU A 58 -6.24 -6.53 1.39
C LEU A 58 -6.64 -5.46 0.37
N PRO A 59 -6.78 -5.83 -0.92
CA PRO A 59 -7.15 -4.88 -1.96
C PRO A 59 -8.67 -4.66 -2.02
N GLY A 60 -9.13 -3.98 -3.04
CA GLY A 60 -10.54 -3.79 -3.31
C GLY A 60 -11.08 -2.52 -2.69
N THR A 61 -12.10 -2.63 -1.85
CA THR A 61 -12.82 -1.49 -1.29
C THR A 61 -12.64 -1.33 0.22
N THR A 62 -11.68 -2.02 0.83
CA THR A 62 -11.41 -1.90 2.26
C THR A 62 -10.83 -0.53 2.61
N SER A 63 -10.91 -0.14 3.88
CA SER A 63 -10.29 1.12 4.32
C SER A 63 -8.77 1.08 4.18
N ALA A 64 -8.15 -0.09 4.34
CA ALA A 64 -6.72 -0.27 4.08
C ALA A 64 -6.39 -0.01 2.61
N ALA A 65 -7.22 -0.48 1.68
CA ALA A 65 -7.01 -0.24 0.26
C ALA A 65 -7.02 1.27 -0.06
N GLY A 66 -7.91 2.04 0.57
CA GLY A 66 -7.92 3.49 0.42
C GLY A 66 -6.62 4.14 0.88
N VAL A 67 -6.11 3.73 2.02
CA VAL A 67 -4.83 4.23 2.57
C VAL A 67 -3.66 3.83 1.67
N LYS A 68 -3.65 2.59 1.20
CA LYS A 68 -2.59 2.10 0.31
C LYS A 68 -2.55 2.88 -0.99
N THR A 69 -3.70 3.09 -1.64
CA THR A 69 -3.75 3.83 -2.91
C THR A 69 -3.33 5.28 -2.73
N ALA A 70 -3.71 5.92 -1.61
CA ALA A 70 -3.30 7.28 -1.32
C ALA A 70 -1.78 7.40 -1.18
N PHE A 71 -1.13 6.44 -0.51
CA PHE A 71 0.32 6.45 -0.36
C PHE A 71 1.02 6.17 -1.70
N LEU A 72 0.50 5.26 -2.50
CA LEU A 72 1.04 5.00 -3.83
C LEU A 72 0.96 6.24 -4.72
N LYS A 73 -0.14 7.02 -4.61
CA LYS A 73 -0.28 8.29 -5.31
C LYS A 73 0.79 9.28 -4.87
N GLU A 74 1.08 9.39 -3.55
CA GLU A 74 2.14 10.25 -3.04
C GLU A 74 3.50 9.88 -3.65
N ILE A 75 3.78 8.60 -3.78
CA ILE A 75 5.03 8.11 -4.37
C ILE A 75 5.11 8.49 -5.85
N ILE A 76 4.02 8.29 -6.59
CA ILE A 76 3.96 8.62 -8.02
C ILE A 76 4.16 10.11 -8.25
N LEU A 77 3.58 10.95 -7.41
CA LEU A 77 3.69 12.41 -7.51
C LEU A 77 4.98 12.96 -6.89
N ALA A 78 5.84 12.09 -6.36
CA ALA A 78 7.08 12.44 -5.67
C ALA A 78 6.86 13.29 -4.41
N GLU A 79 5.69 13.24 -3.83
CA GLU A 79 5.39 13.85 -2.52
C GLU A 79 5.98 13.03 -1.38
N SER A 80 6.18 11.74 -1.60
CA SER A 80 6.90 10.84 -0.70
C SER A 80 7.87 10.03 -1.54
N VAL A 81 9.07 9.79 -1.03
CA VAL A 81 10.08 8.99 -1.73
C VAL A 81 10.38 7.75 -0.90
N VAL A 82 10.14 6.59 -1.49
CA VAL A 82 10.46 5.29 -0.91
C VAL A 82 11.37 4.58 -1.92
N GLU A 83 12.61 4.35 -1.53
CA GLU A 83 13.60 3.78 -2.45
C GLU A 83 13.16 2.44 -3.02
N GLU A 84 12.52 1.61 -2.21
CA GLU A 84 12.07 0.27 -2.58
C GLU A 84 10.80 0.25 -3.43
N ILE A 85 10.11 1.39 -3.55
CA ILE A 85 8.90 1.51 -4.36
C ILE A 85 9.07 2.70 -5.31
N SER A 86 9.51 2.40 -6.54
CA SER A 86 9.60 3.42 -7.58
C SER A 86 8.20 3.81 -8.06
N PRO A 87 8.04 4.97 -8.73
CA PRO A 87 6.77 5.30 -9.36
C PRO A 87 6.25 4.22 -10.31
N THR A 88 7.14 3.58 -11.08
CA THR A 88 6.76 2.47 -11.97
C THR A 88 6.20 1.30 -11.18
N PHE A 89 6.85 0.92 -10.08
CA PHE A 89 6.36 -0.16 -9.22
C PHE A 89 5.05 0.22 -8.54
N ALA A 90 4.89 1.49 -8.16
CA ALA A 90 3.63 1.97 -7.58
C ALA A 90 2.46 1.82 -8.57
N PHE A 91 2.66 2.11 -9.84
CA PHE A 91 1.65 1.87 -10.88
C PHE A 91 1.34 0.37 -11.01
N GLU A 92 2.36 -0.47 -10.96
CA GLU A 92 2.17 -1.91 -11.01
C GLU A 92 1.32 -2.41 -9.84
N LEU A 93 1.60 -1.92 -8.62
CA LEU A 93 0.79 -2.27 -7.45
C LEU A 93 -0.67 -1.81 -7.62
N LEU A 94 -0.89 -0.61 -8.16
CA LEU A 94 -2.24 -0.12 -8.44
C LEU A 94 -2.95 -1.01 -9.47
N SER A 95 -2.23 -1.52 -10.46
CA SER A 95 -2.81 -2.36 -11.51
C SER A 95 -3.42 -3.64 -10.96
N HIS A 96 -2.93 -4.13 -9.82
CA HIS A 96 -3.42 -5.36 -9.20
C HIS A 96 -4.51 -5.13 -8.18
N MET A 97 -4.82 -3.89 -7.81
CA MET A 97 -5.79 -3.61 -6.75
C MET A 97 -7.24 -3.63 -7.21
N LYS A 98 -7.52 -3.21 -8.42
CA LYS A 98 -8.83 -3.35 -9.11
C LYS A 98 -10.07 -3.05 -8.24
N GLY A 99 -10.07 -1.94 -7.55
CA GLY A 99 -11.19 -1.54 -6.72
C GLY A 99 -11.47 -0.05 -6.85
N GLY A 100 -12.57 0.40 -6.24
CA GLY A 100 -12.96 1.81 -6.27
C GLY A 100 -11.83 2.77 -5.90
N PRO A 101 -11.12 2.55 -4.77
CA PRO A 101 -10.01 3.43 -4.40
C PRO A 101 -8.91 3.52 -5.45
N SER A 102 -8.50 2.40 -6.07
CA SER A 102 -7.45 2.43 -7.10
C SER A 102 -7.93 3.11 -8.38
N VAL A 103 -9.16 2.85 -8.80
CA VAL A 103 -9.76 3.51 -9.97
C VAL A 103 -9.82 5.02 -9.75
N HIS A 104 -10.26 5.46 -8.58
CA HIS A 104 -10.35 6.88 -8.26
C HIS A 104 -8.98 7.57 -8.33
N VAL A 105 -7.96 6.98 -7.72
CA VAL A 105 -6.59 7.50 -7.76
C VAL A 105 -6.06 7.54 -9.20
N LEU A 106 -6.29 6.48 -9.98
CA LEU A 106 -5.83 6.42 -11.37
C LEU A 106 -6.50 7.47 -12.23
N LEU A 107 -7.80 7.74 -12.01
CA LEU A 107 -8.49 8.82 -12.71
C LEU A 107 -7.86 10.18 -12.41
N ASP A 108 -7.58 10.46 -11.13
CA ASP A 108 -6.92 11.70 -10.74
C ASP A 108 -5.55 11.83 -11.41
N LEU A 109 -4.78 10.77 -11.44
CA LEU A 109 -3.44 10.76 -12.05
C LEU A 109 -3.52 10.92 -13.58
N ALA A 110 -4.52 10.30 -14.22
CA ALA A 110 -4.72 10.41 -15.66
C ALA A 110 -5.07 11.84 -16.10
N LEU A 111 -5.62 12.64 -15.20
CA LEU A 111 -5.95 14.04 -15.44
C LEU A 111 -4.77 15.00 -15.14
N SER A 112 -3.63 14.47 -14.73
CA SER A 112 -2.45 15.28 -14.43
C SER A 112 -1.93 16.00 -15.67
N ASP A 113 -1.42 17.22 -15.48
CA ASP A 113 -0.74 17.96 -16.54
C ASP A 113 0.62 17.37 -16.90
N ASN A 114 1.18 16.53 -16.03
CA ASN A 114 2.45 15.86 -16.26
C ASN A 114 2.22 14.55 -17.03
N ALA A 115 2.66 14.51 -18.30
CA ALA A 115 2.48 13.34 -19.15
C ALA A 115 3.17 12.09 -18.60
N ALA A 116 4.28 12.24 -17.87
CA ALA A 116 4.98 11.11 -17.26
C ALA A 116 4.13 10.43 -16.18
N VAL A 117 3.14 11.12 -15.64
CA VAL A 117 2.18 10.59 -14.68
C VAL A 117 0.88 10.18 -15.40
N ALA A 118 0.35 11.04 -16.27
CA ALA A 118 -0.95 10.83 -16.89
C ALA A 118 -0.99 9.62 -17.83
N LYS A 119 0.05 9.41 -18.63
CA LYS A 119 0.09 8.29 -19.59
C LYS A 119 0.08 6.93 -18.93
N PRO A 120 0.97 6.63 -17.96
CA PRO A 120 0.92 5.35 -17.25
C PRO A 120 -0.42 5.13 -16.54
N ALA A 121 -0.98 6.17 -15.93
CA ALA A 121 -2.26 6.07 -15.24
C ALA A 121 -3.39 5.68 -16.21
N ALA A 122 -3.44 6.30 -17.37
CA ALA A 122 -4.44 5.98 -18.40
C ALA A 122 -4.29 4.53 -18.89
N GLU A 123 -3.06 4.06 -19.06
CA GLU A 123 -2.81 2.68 -19.48
C GLU A 123 -3.30 1.67 -18.42
N VAL A 124 -3.04 1.94 -17.15
CA VAL A 124 -3.50 1.05 -16.07
C VAL A 124 -5.03 1.07 -15.98
N LEU A 125 -5.66 2.23 -16.17
CA LEU A 125 -7.13 2.34 -16.16
C LEU A 125 -7.80 1.44 -17.18
N LYS A 126 -7.18 1.19 -18.31
CA LYS A 126 -7.75 0.31 -19.35
C LYS A 126 -7.95 -1.13 -18.88
N THR A 127 -7.25 -1.54 -17.82
CA THR A 127 -7.30 -2.91 -17.29
C THR A 127 -8.13 -3.04 -16.02
N GLN A 128 -8.70 -1.94 -15.53
CA GLN A 128 -9.48 -1.96 -14.27
C GLN A 128 -10.94 -2.41 -14.45
#